data_d9444426f905835144397d66caa54027
#
_entry.id   d9444426f905835144397d66caa54027
#
_cell.length_a   1.000
_cell.length_b   1.000
_cell.length_c   1.000
_cell.angle_alpha   90.00
_cell.angle_beta   90.00
_cell.angle_gamma   90.00
#
_symmetry.space_group_name_H-M   'P 1'
#
loop_
_entity.id
_entity.type
_entity.pdbx_description
1 polymer ?
#
loop_
_entity_poly.entity_id
_entity_poly.type
_entity_poly.pdbx_seq_one_letter_code
_entity_poly.pdbx_strand_id
1 'polypeptide(L)'
;TAGNHGAATAGDSGAATAGDMGAATAGDSGAATAGYMGAATAGYLGAATAGYMGAATAGDMGAATAGGRSKVGENGVAVAYGYSCYDTPAHLCGGLGSTLIAVDKDDTSKAICAITKIVDGENIKPDTWYVFRNGELVEDTDHA
;
A
#
# COMPACT_ATOMS: atom_id res chain seq x y z
N THR A 1 -14.54 -13.59 -5.73
CA THR A 1 -14.58 -12.33 -6.50
C THR A 1 -15.87 -11.57 -6.20
N ALA A 2 -15.82 -10.26 -6.24
CA ALA A 2 -16.97 -9.37 -6.12
C ALA A 2 -16.88 -8.27 -7.19
N GLY A 3 -18.05 -7.74 -7.61
CA GLY A 3 -18.11 -6.62 -8.55
C GLY A 3 -17.74 -5.28 -7.93
N ASN A 4 -18.03 -4.21 -8.65
CA ASN A 4 -17.83 -2.83 -8.16
C ASN A 4 -18.67 -2.60 -6.90
N HIS A 5 -18.10 -1.90 -5.91
CA HIS A 5 -18.65 -1.70 -4.58
C HIS A 5 -18.89 -2.99 -3.78
N GLY A 6 -18.39 -4.14 -4.27
CA GLY A 6 -18.55 -5.45 -3.65
C GLY A 6 -17.46 -5.76 -2.63
N ALA A 7 -17.77 -6.73 -1.75
CA ALA A 7 -16.79 -7.29 -0.82
C ALA A 7 -16.46 -8.73 -1.20
N ALA A 8 -15.18 -9.06 -1.32
CA ALA A 8 -14.69 -10.41 -1.57
C ALA A 8 -13.79 -10.86 -0.41
N THR A 9 -14.06 -12.04 0.12
CA THR A 9 -13.24 -12.64 1.18
C THR A 9 -12.75 -14.01 0.74
N ALA A 10 -11.49 -14.29 1.00
CA ALA A 10 -10.88 -15.61 0.84
C ALA A 10 -10.14 -15.98 2.13
N GLY A 11 -10.08 -17.27 2.42
CA GLY A 11 -9.30 -17.79 3.55
C GLY A 11 -7.80 -17.82 3.27
N ASP A 12 -7.07 -18.57 4.09
CA ASP A 12 -5.63 -18.74 3.97
C ASP A 12 -5.25 -19.33 2.61
N SER A 13 -4.18 -18.83 2.04
CA SER A 13 -3.71 -19.17 0.69
C SER A 13 -4.74 -18.87 -0.42
N GLY A 14 -5.82 -18.17 -0.09
CA GLY A 14 -6.91 -17.85 -1.02
C GLY A 14 -6.68 -16.57 -1.81
N ALA A 15 -7.44 -16.40 -2.90
CA ALA A 15 -7.43 -15.20 -3.71
C ALA A 15 -8.78 -14.47 -3.64
N ALA A 16 -8.78 -13.22 -3.17
CA ALA A 16 -9.94 -12.35 -3.14
C ALA A 16 -9.78 -11.22 -4.15
N THR A 17 -10.79 -10.99 -4.99
CA THR A 17 -10.79 -9.90 -5.96
C THR A 17 -12.08 -9.11 -5.86
N ALA A 18 -11.99 -7.82 -5.69
CA ALA A 18 -13.11 -6.89 -5.73
C ALA A 18 -12.87 -5.83 -6.83
N GLY A 19 -13.97 -5.34 -7.40
CA GLY A 19 -13.90 -4.28 -8.41
C GLY A 19 -13.63 -2.89 -7.82
N ASP A 20 -13.96 -1.86 -8.58
CA ASP A 20 -13.77 -0.47 -8.18
C ASP A 20 -14.58 -0.13 -6.92
N MET A 21 -13.95 0.63 -6.00
CA MET A 21 -14.53 1.00 -4.70
C MET A 21 -14.93 -0.21 -3.83
N GLY A 22 -14.45 -1.42 -4.20
CA GLY A 22 -14.72 -2.66 -3.47
C GLY A 22 -13.66 -2.96 -2.41
N ALA A 23 -14.01 -3.93 -1.53
CA ALA A 23 -13.08 -4.43 -0.51
C ALA A 23 -12.71 -5.89 -0.79
N ALA A 24 -11.42 -6.20 -0.81
CA ALA A 24 -10.90 -7.55 -0.94
C ALA A 24 -10.11 -7.94 0.31
N THR A 25 -10.42 -9.08 0.91
CA THR A 25 -9.70 -9.59 2.07
C THR A 25 -9.26 -11.03 1.84
N ALA A 26 -7.99 -11.32 2.04
CA ALA A 26 -7.44 -12.68 2.00
C ALA A 26 -6.74 -12.99 3.32
N GLY A 27 -6.72 -14.25 3.70
CA GLY A 27 -6.01 -14.72 4.90
C GLY A 27 -4.50 -14.80 4.70
N ASP A 28 -3.83 -15.57 5.55
CA ASP A 28 -2.37 -15.75 5.50
C ASP A 28 -1.93 -16.41 4.20
N SER A 29 -0.80 -15.96 3.66
CA SER A 29 -0.28 -16.37 2.36
C SER A 29 -1.27 -16.15 1.20
N GLY A 30 -2.34 -15.39 1.43
CA GLY A 30 -3.37 -15.10 0.43
C GLY A 30 -3.07 -13.87 -0.42
N ALA A 31 -3.83 -13.72 -1.51
CA ALA A 31 -3.74 -12.56 -2.40
C ALA A 31 -5.05 -11.78 -2.40
N ALA A 32 -5.01 -10.49 -2.10
CA ALA A 32 -6.16 -9.60 -2.15
C ALA A 32 -5.95 -8.53 -3.23
N THR A 33 -6.92 -8.37 -4.12
CA THR A 33 -6.86 -7.34 -5.18
C THR A 33 -8.15 -6.52 -5.19
N ALA A 34 -8.03 -5.22 -5.12
CA ALA A 34 -9.14 -4.28 -5.26
C ALA A 34 -8.87 -3.27 -6.38
N GLY A 35 -9.92 -2.78 -7.01
CA GLY A 35 -9.83 -1.84 -8.12
C GLY A 35 -9.59 -0.38 -7.69
N TYR A 36 -10.02 0.56 -8.54
CA TYR A 36 -9.92 2.00 -8.32
C TYR A 36 -10.62 2.40 -7.00
N MET A 37 -9.95 3.18 -6.16
CA MET A 37 -10.43 3.58 -4.82
C MET A 37 -10.84 2.41 -3.92
N GLY A 38 -10.41 1.20 -4.21
CA GLY A 38 -10.72 0.00 -3.43
C GLY A 38 -9.76 -0.23 -2.27
N ALA A 39 -10.14 -1.11 -1.35
CA ALA A 39 -9.31 -1.55 -0.23
C ALA A 39 -8.93 -3.02 -0.37
N ALA A 40 -7.65 -3.34 -0.28
CA ALA A 40 -7.14 -4.71 -0.30
C ALA A 40 -6.42 -5.03 1.01
N THR A 41 -6.75 -6.15 1.64
CA THR A 41 -6.09 -6.60 2.86
C THR A 41 -5.68 -8.05 2.74
N ALA A 42 -4.43 -8.36 3.06
CA ALA A 42 -3.91 -9.72 3.11
C ALA A 42 -3.20 -9.97 4.46
N GLY A 43 -3.19 -11.23 4.90
CA GLY A 43 -2.58 -11.62 6.17
C GLY A 43 -1.06 -11.76 6.10
N TYR A 44 -0.48 -12.55 7.01
CA TYR A 44 0.94 -12.88 7.09
C TYR A 44 1.44 -13.51 5.78
N LEU A 45 2.61 -13.11 5.28
CA LEU A 45 3.15 -13.52 3.97
C LEU A 45 2.21 -13.26 2.79
N GLY A 46 1.15 -12.47 2.97
CA GLY A 46 0.15 -12.22 1.94
C GLY A 46 0.52 -11.06 1.01
N ALA A 47 -0.17 -10.98 -0.13
CA ALA A 47 -0.02 -9.90 -1.09
C ALA A 47 -1.33 -9.10 -1.21
N ALA A 48 -1.27 -7.80 -1.00
CA ALA A 48 -2.39 -6.89 -1.15
C ALA A 48 -2.11 -5.89 -2.27
N THR A 49 -3.04 -5.77 -3.22
CA THR A 49 -2.92 -4.82 -4.33
C THR A 49 -4.21 -4.00 -4.45
N ALA A 50 -4.08 -2.68 -4.44
CA ALA A 50 -5.19 -1.77 -4.68
C ALA A 50 -4.86 -0.82 -5.84
N GLY A 51 -5.89 -0.40 -6.56
CA GLY A 51 -5.73 0.48 -7.71
C GLY A 51 -5.41 1.93 -7.35
N TYR A 52 -5.63 2.84 -8.30
CA TYR A 52 -5.42 4.28 -8.12
C TYR A 52 -6.30 4.82 -6.99
N MET A 53 -5.73 5.65 -6.13
CA MET A 53 -6.35 6.18 -4.90
C MET A 53 -6.84 5.09 -3.92
N GLY A 54 -6.40 3.84 -4.10
CA GLY A 54 -6.76 2.73 -3.22
C GLY A 54 -5.84 2.58 -2.02
N ALA A 55 -6.23 1.69 -1.11
CA ALA A 55 -5.46 1.33 0.08
C ALA A 55 -5.12 -0.16 0.08
N ALA A 56 -3.85 -0.50 0.27
CA ALA A 56 -3.39 -1.87 0.41
C ALA A 56 -2.76 -2.07 1.79
N THR A 57 -3.14 -3.16 2.46
CA THR A 57 -2.55 -3.57 3.73
C THR A 57 -2.16 -5.04 3.68
N ALA A 58 -0.92 -5.34 4.01
CA ALA A 58 -0.45 -6.71 4.18
C ALA A 58 0.15 -6.89 5.59
N GLY A 59 0.11 -8.12 6.10
CA GLY A 59 0.70 -8.45 7.39
C GLY A 59 2.23 -8.51 7.35
N ASP A 60 2.84 -9.14 8.37
CA ASP A 60 4.27 -9.29 8.45
C ASP A 60 4.81 -10.14 7.29
N MET A 61 6.00 -9.79 6.82
CA MET A 61 6.65 -10.41 5.66
C MET A 61 5.79 -10.39 4.38
N GLY A 62 4.71 -9.59 4.36
CA GLY A 62 3.81 -9.43 3.24
C GLY A 62 4.23 -8.32 2.27
N ALA A 63 3.47 -8.19 1.17
CA ALA A 63 3.67 -7.14 0.19
C ALA A 63 2.38 -6.33 -0.02
N ALA A 64 2.45 -5.01 0.08
CA ALA A 64 1.34 -4.12 -0.18
C ALA A 64 1.69 -3.15 -1.32
N THR A 65 0.82 -3.05 -2.32
CA THR A 65 1.00 -2.12 -3.44
C THR A 65 -0.29 -1.33 -3.69
N ALA A 66 -0.21 -0.01 -3.70
CA ALA A 66 -1.37 0.84 -3.96
C ALA A 66 -1.02 2.14 -4.68
N GLY A 67 -1.99 2.68 -5.41
CA GLY A 67 -1.95 4.04 -5.93
C GLY A 67 -2.52 5.04 -4.94
N GLY A 68 -2.01 5.07 -3.73
CA GLY A 68 -2.48 5.94 -2.65
C GLY A 68 -1.78 5.56 -1.36
N ARG A 69 -2.30 4.57 -0.63
CA ARG A 69 -1.80 4.18 0.69
C ARG A 69 -1.37 2.72 0.73
N SER A 70 -0.15 2.46 1.18
CA SER A 70 0.35 1.10 1.42
C SER A 70 0.83 0.92 2.84
N LYS A 71 0.38 -0.14 3.52
CA LYS A 71 0.81 -0.51 4.86
C LYS A 71 1.24 -1.97 4.90
N VAL A 72 2.35 -2.22 5.60
CA VAL A 72 2.85 -3.59 5.87
C VAL A 72 3.21 -3.77 7.34
N GLY A 73 3.21 -5.00 7.79
CA GLY A 73 3.78 -5.38 9.07
C GLY A 73 5.32 -5.43 9.05
N GLU A 74 5.91 -6.15 9.99
CA GLU A 74 7.37 -6.29 10.10
C GLU A 74 7.97 -7.03 8.90
N ASN A 75 9.16 -6.62 8.48
CA ASN A 75 9.92 -7.25 7.38
C ASN A 75 9.16 -7.36 6.05
N GLY A 76 8.09 -6.57 5.86
CA GLY A 76 7.31 -6.55 4.63
C GLY A 76 7.81 -5.52 3.62
N VAL A 77 7.14 -5.42 2.48
CA VAL A 77 7.42 -4.43 1.43
C VAL A 77 6.18 -3.63 1.11
N ALA A 78 6.22 -2.32 1.34
CA ALA A 78 5.16 -1.39 0.96
C ALA A 78 5.57 -0.58 -0.27
N VAL A 79 4.75 -0.60 -1.30
CA VAL A 79 4.93 0.22 -2.50
C VAL A 79 3.72 1.14 -2.65
N ALA A 80 3.94 2.44 -2.67
CA ALA A 80 2.90 3.39 -2.98
C ALA A 80 3.34 4.31 -4.12
N TYR A 81 2.41 4.63 -5.01
CA TYR A 81 2.65 5.63 -6.04
C TYR A 81 1.64 6.78 -5.91
N GLY A 82 2.12 7.97 -6.16
CA GLY A 82 1.36 9.19 -6.15
C GLY A 82 1.57 9.98 -7.43
N TYR A 83 0.85 11.09 -7.53
CA TYR A 83 0.94 12.03 -8.65
C TYR A 83 1.06 13.44 -8.07
N SER A 84 2.28 13.97 -8.03
CA SER A 84 2.52 15.32 -7.50
C SER A 84 1.77 16.39 -8.27
N CYS A 85 1.56 16.19 -9.57
CA CYS A 85 0.81 17.12 -10.41
C CYS A 85 -0.68 17.23 -10.05
N TYR A 86 -1.25 16.23 -9.34
CA TYR A 86 -2.64 16.21 -8.88
C TYR A 86 -2.79 16.35 -7.36
N ASP A 87 -1.70 16.67 -6.64
CA ASP A 87 -1.67 16.74 -5.17
C ASP A 87 -2.20 15.45 -4.50
N THR A 88 -1.89 14.30 -5.09
CA THR A 88 -2.20 12.97 -4.56
C THR A 88 -0.92 12.21 -4.24
N PRO A 89 -0.25 12.54 -3.12
CA PRO A 89 1.03 11.94 -2.78
C PRO A 89 0.88 10.46 -2.38
N ALA A 90 1.98 9.72 -2.49
CA ALA A 90 2.07 8.36 -1.96
C ALA A 90 2.21 8.38 -0.43
N HIS A 91 1.45 7.53 0.26
CA HIS A 91 1.52 7.34 1.72
C HIS A 91 1.98 5.92 2.05
N LEU A 92 2.92 5.80 2.97
CA LEU A 92 3.55 4.53 3.34
C LEU A 92 3.64 4.38 4.85
N CYS A 93 3.42 3.16 5.33
CA CYS A 93 3.60 2.77 6.72
C CYS A 93 4.16 1.36 6.78
N GLY A 94 5.08 1.09 7.69
CA GLY A 94 5.63 -0.26 7.84
C GLY A 94 6.07 -0.56 9.25
N GLY A 95 6.08 -1.84 9.62
CA GLY A 95 6.69 -2.34 10.82
C GLY A 95 8.22 -2.35 10.73
N LEU A 96 8.89 -2.65 11.82
CA LEU A 96 10.36 -2.68 11.88
C LEU A 96 10.95 -3.64 10.83
N GLY A 97 12.03 -3.25 10.18
CA GLY A 97 12.70 -4.04 9.14
C GLY A 97 12.01 -4.03 7.78
N SER A 98 10.85 -3.39 7.65
CA SER A 98 10.15 -3.32 6.36
C SER A 98 10.81 -2.33 5.39
N THR A 99 10.54 -2.52 4.10
CA THR A 99 11.01 -1.65 3.03
C THR A 99 9.85 -0.80 2.50
N LEU A 100 10.02 0.50 2.48
CA LEU A 100 9.07 1.47 1.95
C LEU A 100 9.57 1.99 0.60
N ILE A 101 8.75 1.85 -0.43
CA ILE A 101 9.07 2.32 -1.79
C ILE A 101 8.00 3.32 -2.22
N ALA A 102 8.38 4.57 -2.37
CA ALA A 102 7.52 5.62 -2.90
C ALA A 102 7.89 5.93 -4.35
N VAL A 103 6.88 6.06 -5.19
CA VAL A 103 7.05 6.43 -6.61
C VAL A 103 6.18 7.63 -6.91
N ASP A 104 6.77 8.69 -7.45
CA ASP A 104 6.06 9.83 -8.00
C ASP A 104 5.90 9.69 -9.50
N LYS A 105 4.73 9.99 -10.01
CA LYS A 105 4.37 9.89 -11.43
C LYS A 105 3.92 11.25 -11.97
N ASP A 106 4.16 11.47 -13.25
CA ASP A 106 3.63 12.62 -14.00
C ASP A 106 2.17 12.38 -14.46
N ASP A 107 1.60 13.35 -15.14
CA ASP A 107 0.25 13.31 -15.69
C ASP A 107 0.05 12.22 -16.76
N THR A 108 1.13 11.67 -17.32
CA THR A 108 1.10 10.56 -18.27
C THR A 108 1.30 9.19 -17.60
N SER A 109 1.31 9.13 -16.25
CA SER A 109 1.59 7.95 -15.42
C SER A 109 3.02 7.40 -15.55
N LYS A 110 3.96 8.20 -16.05
CA LYS A 110 5.37 7.87 -16.10
C LYS A 110 6.02 8.20 -14.77
N ALA A 111 6.80 7.26 -14.23
CA ALA A 111 7.58 7.50 -13.01
C ALA A 111 8.67 8.56 -13.27
N ILE A 112 8.68 9.60 -12.45
CA ILE A 112 9.64 10.71 -12.53
C ILE A 112 10.60 10.72 -11.34
N CYS A 113 10.21 10.15 -10.21
CA CYS A 113 11.05 10.02 -9.02
C CYS A 113 10.64 8.77 -8.23
N ALA A 114 11.60 8.10 -7.63
CA ALA A 114 11.35 7.00 -6.71
C ALA A 114 12.36 7.03 -5.56
N ILE A 115 11.91 6.68 -4.37
CA ILE A 115 12.76 6.56 -3.18
C ILE A 115 12.48 5.23 -2.48
N THR A 116 13.52 4.64 -1.92
CA THR A 116 13.43 3.44 -1.09
C THR A 116 14.03 3.72 0.28
N LYS A 117 13.30 3.38 1.33
CA LYS A 117 13.74 3.51 2.72
C LYS A 117 13.44 2.22 3.47
N ILE A 118 14.30 1.91 4.45
CA ILE A 118 14.08 0.80 5.40
C ILE A 118 13.61 1.41 6.72
N VAL A 119 12.62 0.79 7.33
CA VAL A 119 12.15 1.14 8.67
C VAL A 119 13.17 0.61 9.68
N ASP A 120 14.07 1.48 10.11
CA ASP A 120 15.21 1.17 10.99
C ASP A 120 14.93 1.43 12.48
N GLY A 121 13.80 2.08 12.79
CA GLY A 121 13.42 2.46 14.15
C GLY A 121 14.05 3.77 14.63
N GLU A 122 14.96 4.35 13.88
CA GLU A 122 15.65 5.60 14.21
C GLU A 122 15.26 6.75 13.26
N ASN A 123 15.61 6.63 11.99
CA ASN A 123 15.31 7.64 10.97
C ASN A 123 13.90 7.46 10.39
N ILE A 124 13.50 6.21 10.17
CA ILE A 124 12.14 5.83 9.78
C ILE A 124 11.56 4.98 10.90
N LYS A 125 10.59 5.53 11.62
CA LYS A 125 9.96 4.89 12.78
C LYS A 125 8.96 3.82 12.35
N PRO A 126 8.86 2.68 13.06
CA PRO A 126 7.86 1.68 12.78
C PRO A 126 6.44 2.20 13.07
N ASP A 127 5.47 1.64 12.38
CA ASP A 127 4.03 1.93 12.51
C ASP A 127 3.65 3.40 12.39
N THR A 128 4.52 4.18 11.76
CA THR A 128 4.34 5.61 11.51
C THR A 128 4.04 5.82 10.02
N TRP A 129 3.06 6.67 9.74
CA TRP A 129 2.75 7.04 8.37
C TRP A 129 3.75 8.09 7.85
N TYR A 130 4.20 7.87 6.63
CA TYR A 130 5.05 8.77 5.87
C TYR A 130 4.40 9.16 4.55
N VAL A 131 4.56 10.40 4.16
CA VAL A 131 4.12 10.91 2.87
C VAL A 131 5.33 11.25 2.01
N PHE A 132 5.28 10.89 0.73
CA PHE A 132 6.33 11.23 -0.23
C PHE A 132 6.09 12.63 -0.80
N ARG A 133 6.99 13.55 -0.50
CA ARG A 133 6.95 14.94 -0.98
C ARG A 133 8.36 15.41 -1.34
N ASN A 134 8.49 16.06 -2.51
CA ASN A 134 9.74 16.69 -2.96
C ASN A 134 10.96 15.73 -2.95
N GLY A 135 10.76 14.46 -3.25
CA GLY A 135 11.84 13.47 -3.29
C GLY A 135 12.20 12.83 -1.94
N GLU A 136 11.46 13.12 -0.87
CA GLU A 136 11.72 12.60 0.47
C GLU A 136 10.48 12.01 1.12
N LEU A 137 10.67 11.07 2.06
CA LEU A 137 9.63 10.60 2.96
C LEU A 137 9.60 11.50 4.20
N VAL A 138 8.48 12.14 4.45
CA VAL A 138 8.22 13.02 5.58
C VAL A 138 7.15 12.40 6.46
N GLU A 139 7.31 12.45 7.78
CA GLU A 139 6.30 11.94 8.72
C GLU A 139 4.95 12.64 8.49
N ASP A 140 3.90 11.86 8.28
CA ASP A 140 2.55 12.35 8.02
C ASP A 140 1.82 12.59 9.34
N THR A 141 1.87 13.81 9.83
CA THR A 141 1.25 14.22 11.10
C THR A 141 -0.27 14.38 11.00
N ASP A 142 -0.82 14.48 9.81
CA ASP A 142 -2.26 14.69 9.58
C ASP A 142 -3.06 13.37 9.69
N HIS A 143 -2.37 12.23 9.66
CA HIS A 143 -2.95 10.89 9.76
C HIS A 143 -2.45 10.09 10.98
N ALA A 144 -1.80 10.77 11.90
CA ALA A 144 -1.32 10.17 13.15
C ALA A 144 -2.48 9.92 14.13
#